data_73de5728b1c5a0b6a11a095133ec6efe
#
_entry.id   73de5728b1c5a0b6a11a095133ec6efe
#
_cell.length_a   1.000
_cell.length_b   1.000
_cell.length_c   1.000
_cell.angle_alpha   90.00
_cell.angle_beta   90.00
_cell.angle_gamma   90.00
#
_symmetry.space_group_name_H-M   'P 1'
#
loop_
_entity.id
_entity.type
_entity.pdbx_description
1 polymer ?
#
loop_
_entity_poly.entity_id
_entity_poly.type
_entity_poly.pdbx_seq_one_letter_code
_entity_poly.pdbx_strand_id
1 'polypeptide(L)'
;DFNPLDAFEATLPANIGDWSPLARDQYVEAKSLLAGYLLSSQGDRAAMANSIEGRFPYLDHRVIEFANALPPSFKIRGMTEKYLLRRALADLLPDDIVNRTKQPYRAPDSASFFFDGEPLDYVADLMSETRIRAAGYFNADFVARLFEKCRAGRATGFADNQAFVGVLSTMLVDQSLRDTAKTPPEPAVAGAGT
;
A
#
# COMPACT_ATOMS: atom_id res chain seq x y z
N ASP A 1 -8.58 -23.59 13.45
CA ASP A 1 -8.37 -22.12 13.44
C ASP A 1 -7.17 -21.80 12.58
N PHE A 2 -7.34 -20.90 11.62
CA PHE A 2 -6.26 -20.46 10.74
C PHE A 2 -5.40 -19.40 11.46
N ASN A 3 -4.10 -19.67 11.62
CA ASN A 3 -3.14 -18.71 12.14
C ASN A 3 -2.30 -18.17 10.96
N PRO A 4 -2.41 -16.89 10.60
CA PRO A 4 -1.66 -16.32 9.48
C PRO A 4 -0.15 -16.28 9.72
N LEU A 5 0.31 -16.20 10.96
CA LEU A 5 1.74 -16.23 11.30
C LEU A 5 2.34 -17.61 11.03
N ASP A 6 1.69 -18.67 11.51
CA ASP A 6 2.15 -20.04 11.27
C ASP A 6 2.17 -20.35 9.77
N ALA A 7 1.13 -19.91 9.04
CA ALA A 7 1.07 -20.06 7.60
C ALA A 7 2.20 -19.31 6.87
N PHE A 8 2.57 -18.13 7.34
CA PHE A 8 3.68 -17.35 6.79
C PHE A 8 5.01 -18.02 7.13
N GLU A 9 5.23 -18.41 8.39
CA GLU A 9 6.44 -19.09 8.85
C GLU A 9 6.71 -20.37 8.05
N ALA A 10 5.69 -21.16 7.76
CA ALA A 10 5.80 -22.35 6.94
C ALA A 10 6.30 -22.11 5.51
N THR A 11 6.27 -20.86 5.05
CA THR A 11 6.76 -20.45 3.72
C THR A 11 8.21 -19.97 3.72
N LEU A 12 8.82 -19.79 4.89
CA LEU A 12 10.19 -19.31 5.03
C LEU A 12 11.21 -20.42 4.72
N PRO A 13 12.40 -20.06 4.18
CA PRO A 13 13.48 -21.04 4.01
C PRO A 13 13.92 -21.65 5.34
N ALA A 14 14.14 -22.94 5.37
CA ALA A 14 14.52 -23.66 6.60
C ALA A 14 15.81 -23.11 7.26
N ASN A 15 16.71 -22.54 6.46
CA ASN A 15 17.97 -21.96 6.93
C ASN A 15 17.93 -20.44 7.15
N ILE A 16 16.73 -19.82 7.19
CA ILE A 16 16.61 -18.35 7.36
C ILE A 16 17.26 -17.87 8.66
N GLY A 17 17.30 -18.73 9.69
CA GLY A 17 17.95 -18.44 10.95
C GLY A 17 19.46 -18.16 10.85
N ASP A 18 20.12 -18.74 9.85
CA ASP A 18 21.56 -18.59 9.61
C ASP A 18 21.92 -17.30 8.86
N TRP A 19 20.92 -16.60 8.33
CA TRP A 19 21.15 -15.37 7.55
C TRP A 19 21.45 -14.17 8.44
N SER A 20 22.15 -13.18 7.88
CA SER A 20 22.35 -11.92 8.59
C SER A 20 20.98 -11.24 8.89
N PRO A 21 20.87 -10.48 9.99
CA PRO A 21 19.60 -9.79 10.31
C PRO A 21 19.06 -8.97 9.14
N LEU A 22 19.89 -8.19 8.48
CA LEU A 22 19.46 -7.40 7.31
C LEU A 22 18.93 -8.28 6.16
N ALA A 23 19.56 -9.43 5.90
CA ALA A 23 19.11 -10.32 4.82
C ALA A 23 17.75 -10.95 5.14
N ARG A 24 17.53 -11.31 6.41
CA ARG A 24 16.22 -11.82 6.88
C ARG A 24 15.12 -10.77 6.71
N ASP A 25 15.38 -9.55 7.18
CA ASP A 25 14.41 -8.46 7.10
C ASP A 25 14.06 -8.14 5.64
N GLN A 26 15.07 -8.04 4.76
CA GLN A 26 14.86 -7.81 3.33
C GLN A 26 14.04 -8.93 2.68
N TYR A 27 14.28 -10.18 3.04
CA TYR A 27 13.52 -11.31 2.51
C TYR A 27 12.06 -11.29 2.99
N VAL A 28 11.84 -11.06 4.28
CA VAL A 28 10.49 -10.98 4.87
C VAL A 28 9.71 -9.81 4.24
N GLU A 29 10.32 -8.64 4.12
CA GLU A 29 9.68 -7.49 3.44
C GLU A 29 9.38 -7.77 1.97
N ALA A 30 10.32 -8.36 1.24
CA ALA A 30 10.10 -8.69 -0.18
C ALA A 30 8.94 -9.66 -0.35
N LYS A 31 8.82 -10.65 0.53
CA LYS A 31 7.80 -11.68 0.45
C LYS A 31 6.42 -11.22 0.93
N SER A 32 6.36 -10.43 1.99
CA SER A 32 5.10 -9.98 2.59
C SER A 32 4.58 -8.68 2.00
N LEU A 33 5.44 -7.68 1.83
CA LEU A 33 5.05 -6.33 1.47
C LEU A 33 5.29 -6.00 0.00
N LEU A 34 6.49 -6.34 -0.54
CA LEU A 34 6.86 -5.92 -1.89
C LEU A 34 6.00 -6.62 -2.94
N ALA A 35 5.94 -7.95 -2.92
CA ALA A 35 5.27 -8.71 -3.99
C ALA A 35 3.76 -8.50 -4.01
N GLY A 36 3.08 -8.71 -2.88
CA GLY A 36 1.62 -8.69 -2.81
C GLY A 36 1.01 -7.29 -2.76
N TYR A 37 1.67 -6.37 -2.09
CA TYR A 37 1.13 -5.03 -1.85
C TYR A 37 1.74 -3.98 -2.80
N LEU A 38 3.05 -3.76 -2.74
CA LEU A 38 3.65 -2.66 -3.49
C LEU A 38 3.63 -2.90 -5.00
N LEU A 39 4.05 -4.08 -5.47
CA LEU A 39 4.12 -4.38 -6.90
C LEU A 39 2.75 -4.75 -7.47
N SER A 40 1.97 -5.58 -6.79
CA SER A 40 0.67 -6.01 -7.29
C SER A 40 -0.41 -4.95 -7.08
N SER A 41 -0.75 -4.64 -5.82
CA SER A 41 -1.92 -3.80 -5.52
C SER A 41 -1.71 -2.32 -5.85
N GLN A 42 -0.59 -1.75 -5.45
CA GLN A 42 -0.29 -0.34 -5.70
C GLN A 42 0.36 -0.08 -7.06
N GLY A 43 1.17 -1.01 -7.56
CA GLY A 43 1.87 -0.89 -8.83
C GLY A 43 1.02 -1.36 -10.00
N ASP A 44 1.06 -2.66 -10.28
CA ASP A 44 0.52 -3.22 -11.52
C ASP A 44 -0.98 -3.00 -11.69
N ARG A 45 -1.79 -3.19 -10.66
CA ARG A 45 -3.25 -3.02 -10.77
C ARG A 45 -3.62 -1.58 -11.07
N ALA A 46 -2.97 -0.61 -10.41
CA ALA A 46 -3.22 0.80 -10.66
C ALA A 46 -2.71 1.23 -12.05
N ALA A 47 -1.52 0.76 -12.44
CA ALA A 47 -0.95 1.05 -13.75
C ALA A 47 -1.77 0.45 -14.88
N MET A 48 -2.13 -0.84 -14.79
CA MET A 48 -2.92 -1.53 -15.81
C MET A 48 -4.33 -0.95 -15.95
N ALA A 49 -4.96 -0.55 -14.86
CA ALA A 49 -6.27 0.13 -14.91
C ALA A 49 -6.23 1.45 -15.70
N ASN A 50 -5.04 2.05 -15.84
CA ASN A 50 -4.82 3.29 -16.59
C ASN A 50 -3.99 3.07 -17.88
N SER A 51 -3.86 1.84 -18.35
CA SER A 51 -3.09 1.47 -19.55
C SER A 51 -1.63 1.91 -19.51
N ILE A 52 -1.02 1.89 -18.31
CA ILE A 52 0.38 2.25 -18.08
C ILE A 52 1.18 0.99 -17.81
N GLU A 53 2.26 0.79 -18.57
CA GLU A 53 3.22 -0.29 -18.31
C GLU A 53 4.38 0.21 -17.45
N GLY A 54 4.55 -0.41 -16.27
CA GLY A 54 5.68 -0.12 -15.39
C GLY A 54 6.95 -0.86 -15.84
N ARG A 55 8.09 -0.18 -15.81
CA ARG A 55 9.42 -0.76 -16.04
C ARG A 55 10.28 -0.56 -14.80
N PHE A 56 10.75 -1.66 -14.20
CA PHE A 56 11.42 -1.66 -12.90
C PHE A 56 12.84 -2.23 -13.01
N PRO A 57 13.84 -1.43 -13.41
CA PRO A 57 15.22 -1.92 -13.61
C PRO A 57 15.82 -2.59 -12.36
N TYR A 58 15.44 -2.15 -11.17
CA TYR A 58 15.90 -2.72 -9.91
C TYR A 58 15.26 -4.08 -9.55
N LEU A 59 14.23 -4.50 -10.30
CA LEU A 59 13.62 -5.84 -10.17
C LEU A 59 14.20 -6.85 -11.18
N ASP A 60 15.17 -6.47 -12.00
CA ASP A 60 15.93 -7.43 -12.80
C ASP A 60 16.64 -8.42 -11.85
N HIS A 61 16.41 -9.72 -12.06
CA HIS A 61 16.95 -10.76 -11.19
C HIS A 61 18.46 -10.67 -11.00
N ARG A 62 19.21 -10.27 -12.05
CA ARG A 62 20.68 -10.11 -12.00
C ARG A 62 21.07 -8.97 -11.05
N VAL A 63 20.29 -7.88 -11.04
CA VAL A 63 20.50 -6.75 -10.13
C VAL A 63 20.18 -7.18 -8.70
N ILE A 64 19.10 -7.93 -8.50
CA ILE A 64 18.72 -8.46 -7.19
C ILE A 64 19.79 -9.42 -6.65
N GLU A 65 20.23 -10.38 -7.44
CA GLU A 65 21.26 -11.34 -7.07
C GLU A 65 22.59 -10.64 -6.73
N PHE A 66 23.02 -9.69 -7.54
CA PHE A 66 24.19 -8.88 -7.25
C PHE A 66 24.03 -8.10 -5.94
N ALA A 67 22.91 -7.39 -5.77
CA ALA A 67 22.64 -6.63 -4.57
C ALA A 67 22.58 -7.52 -3.31
N ASN A 68 22.02 -8.72 -3.42
CA ASN A 68 21.95 -9.66 -2.29
C ASN A 68 23.33 -10.19 -1.90
N ALA A 69 24.23 -10.38 -2.85
CA ALA A 69 25.58 -10.83 -2.59
C ALA A 69 26.48 -9.76 -1.92
N LEU A 70 26.09 -8.49 -1.94
CA LEU A 70 26.84 -7.41 -1.31
C LEU A 70 26.80 -7.48 0.22
N PRO A 71 27.91 -7.20 0.91
CA PRO A 71 27.93 -7.04 2.34
C PRO A 71 26.96 -5.95 2.82
N PRO A 72 26.33 -6.11 4.01
CA PRO A 72 25.39 -5.12 4.54
C PRO A 72 25.91 -3.68 4.58
N SER A 73 27.21 -3.50 4.85
CA SER A 73 27.87 -2.18 4.91
C SER A 73 27.87 -1.40 3.58
N PHE A 74 27.67 -2.07 2.45
CA PHE A 74 27.50 -1.42 1.15
C PHE A 74 26.05 -0.95 0.92
N LYS A 75 25.10 -1.55 1.61
CA LYS A 75 23.66 -1.22 1.52
C LYS A 75 23.28 -0.11 2.48
N ILE A 76 23.67 -0.26 3.75
CA ILE A 76 23.45 0.71 4.83
C ILE A 76 24.75 0.94 5.57
N ARG A 77 25.08 2.22 5.83
CA ARG A 77 26.23 2.60 6.65
C ARG A 77 25.81 3.65 7.69
N GLY A 78 25.77 3.24 8.94
CA GLY A 78 25.14 4.05 9.98
C GLY A 78 23.67 4.28 9.66
N MET A 79 23.26 5.54 9.61
CA MET A 79 21.89 5.94 9.23
C MET A 79 21.74 6.28 7.74
N THR A 80 22.77 6.01 6.93
CA THR A 80 22.74 6.32 5.50
C THR A 80 22.28 5.11 4.70
N GLU A 81 21.07 5.18 4.18
CA GLU A 81 20.51 4.20 3.26
C GLU A 81 21.08 4.35 1.85
N LYS A 82 21.00 3.26 1.03
CA LYS A 82 21.45 3.24 -0.37
C LYS A 82 22.89 3.70 -0.53
N TYR A 83 23.74 3.36 0.43
CA TYR A 83 25.09 3.90 0.54
C TYR A 83 25.91 3.71 -0.73
N LEU A 84 25.92 2.50 -1.32
CA LEU A 84 26.64 2.22 -2.55
C LEU A 84 26.12 3.07 -3.72
N LEU A 85 24.81 3.16 -3.90
CA LEU A 85 24.21 3.94 -4.98
C LEU A 85 24.55 5.43 -4.88
N ARG A 86 24.48 5.98 -3.66
CA ARG A 86 24.87 7.39 -3.43
C ARG A 86 26.31 7.65 -3.83
N ARG A 87 27.22 6.75 -3.50
CA ARG A 87 28.63 6.88 -3.86
C ARG A 87 28.89 6.66 -5.35
N ALA A 88 28.26 5.66 -5.95
CA ALA A 88 28.46 5.33 -7.34
C ALA A 88 27.93 6.39 -8.31
N LEU A 89 26.90 7.14 -7.89
CA LEU A 89 26.22 8.13 -8.73
C LEU A 89 26.51 9.58 -8.30
N ALA A 90 27.40 9.79 -7.35
CA ALA A 90 27.71 11.13 -6.80
C ALA A 90 28.14 12.12 -7.90
N ASP A 91 28.93 11.66 -8.86
CA ASP A 91 29.41 12.52 -9.96
C ASP A 91 28.38 12.73 -11.08
N LEU A 92 27.27 11.99 -11.04
CA LEU A 92 26.22 12.05 -12.08
C LEU A 92 24.97 12.79 -11.64
N LEU A 93 24.80 13.02 -10.35
CA LEU A 93 23.61 13.63 -9.79
C LEU A 93 23.96 14.90 -9.02
N PRO A 94 23.06 15.91 -8.98
CA PRO A 94 23.23 17.09 -8.14
C PRO A 94 23.37 16.71 -6.66
N ASP A 95 24.19 17.48 -5.93
CA ASP A 95 24.51 17.22 -4.52
C ASP A 95 23.27 17.18 -3.61
N ASP A 96 22.29 18.02 -3.86
CA ASP A 96 21.03 18.07 -3.13
C ASP A 96 20.18 16.79 -3.30
N ILE A 97 20.31 16.12 -4.47
CA ILE A 97 19.67 14.82 -4.73
C ILE A 97 20.43 13.69 -4.06
N VAL A 98 21.76 13.67 -4.17
CA VAL A 98 22.61 12.64 -3.55
C VAL A 98 22.45 12.63 -2.03
N ASN A 99 22.42 13.82 -1.43
CA ASN A 99 22.41 14.00 0.03
C ASN A 99 21.01 14.12 0.63
N ARG A 100 19.95 14.13 -0.20
CA ARG A 100 18.59 14.29 0.29
C ARG A 100 18.18 13.17 1.26
N THR A 101 17.61 13.56 2.39
CA THR A 101 16.97 12.61 3.31
C THR A 101 15.76 11.98 2.63
N LYS A 102 15.62 10.66 2.75
CA LYS A 102 14.44 9.95 2.24
C LYS A 102 13.17 10.52 2.87
N GLN A 103 12.24 10.92 2.02
CA GLN A 103 10.88 11.24 2.40
C GLN A 103 9.99 10.08 1.92
N PRO A 104 9.36 9.33 2.83
CA PRO A 104 8.42 8.31 2.43
C PRO A 104 7.23 8.97 1.71
N TYR A 105 6.79 8.37 0.60
CA TYR A 105 5.54 8.77 0.00
C TYR A 105 4.40 8.47 0.97
N ARG A 106 3.58 9.48 1.27
CA ARG A 106 2.41 9.33 2.12
C ARG A 106 1.17 9.50 1.26
N ALA A 107 0.27 8.51 1.36
CA ALA A 107 -1.07 8.69 0.82
C ALA A 107 -1.79 9.84 1.54
N PRO A 108 -2.77 10.50 0.90
CA PRO A 108 -3.64 11.45 1.58
C PRO A 108 -4.22 10.84 2.85
N ASP A 109 -4.27 11.61 3.91
CA ASP A 109 -4.87 11.21 5.18
C ASP A 109 -6.35 11.60 5.25
N SER A 110 -6.98 11.41 6.41
CA SER A 110 -8.39 11.72 6.60
C SER A 110 -8.75 13.17 6.29
N ALA A 111 -7.82 14.12 6.45
CA ALA A 111 -8.08 15.54 6.18
C ALA A 111 -8.43 15.82 4.72
N SER A 112 -7.97 14.97 3.78
CA SER A 112 -8.27 15.09 2.35
C SER A 112 -9.75 14.82 1.99
N PHE A 113 -10.52 14.28 2.91
CA PHE A 113 -11.93 13.94 2.71
C PHE A 113 -12.90 14.94 3.34
N PHE A 114 -12.36 16.03 3.91
CA PHE A 114 -13.12 17.10 4.53
C PHE A 114 -12.70 18.45 3.95
N PHE A 115 -13.69 19.30 3.67
CA PHE A 115 -13.47 20.67 3.24
C PHE A 115 -14.14 21.62 4.24
N ASP A 116 -13.39 22.49 4.87
CA ASP A 116 -13.87 23.39 5.94
C ASP A 116 -14.64 22.66 7.07
N GLY A 117 -14.21 21.43 7.40
CA GLY A 117 -14.84 20.60 8.42
C GLY A 117 -16.08 19.83 7.95
N GLU A 118 -16.48 20.03 6.69
CA GLU A 118 -17.58 19.27 6.09
C GLU A 118 -17.05 18.09 5.24
N PRO A 119 -17.61 16.89 5.39
CA PRO A 119 -17.22 15.73 4.62
C PRO A 119 -17.70 15.86 3.18
N LEU A 120 -17.00 15.23 2.24
CA LEU A 120 -17.52 15.00 0.89
C LEU A 120 -18.81 14.15 0.97
N ASP A 121 -19.77 14.41 0.10
CA ASP A 121 -21.10 13.78 0.15
C ASP A 121 -21.06 12.25 0.23
N TYR A 122 -20.24 11.62 -0.62
CA TYR A 122 -20.11 10.16 -0.61
C TYR A 122 -19.45 9.63 0.67
N VAL A 123 -18.60 10.43 1.32
CA VAL A 123 -17.97 10.07 2.59
C VAL A 123 -18.99 10.13 3.70
N ALA A 124 -19.82 11.18 3.73
CA ALA A 124 -20.92 11.32 4.70
C ALA A 124 -21.90 10.17 4.58
N ASP A 125 -22.29 9.78 3.35
CA ASP A 125 -23.18 8.63 3.12
C ASP A 125 -22.56 7.32 3.58
N LEU A 126 -21.39 6.96 3.07
CA LEU A 126 -20.74 5.67 3.33
C LEU A 126 -20.34 5.47 4.78
N MET A 127 -19.95 6.55 5.46
CA MET A 127 -19.56 6.51 6.88
C MET A 127 -20.75 6.72 7.83
N SER A 128 -21.98 6.86 7.31
CA SER A 128 -23.17 7.00 8.13
C SER A 128 -23.42 5.75 8.99
N GLU A 129 -23.99 5.94 10.17
CA GLU A 129 -24.30 4.84 11.08
C GLU A 129 -25.16 3.77 10.42
N THR A 130 -26.16 4.20 9.63
CA THR A 130 -27.07 3.31 8.90
C THR A 130 -26.32 2.42 7.93
N ARG A 131 -25.41 3.00 7.14
CA ARG A 131 -24.63 2.24 6.14
C ARG A 131 -23.66 1.27 6.81
N ILE A 132 -22.96 1.72 7.85
CA ILE A 132 -21.99 0.90 8.60
C ILE A 132 -22.69 -0.29 9.27
N ARG A 133 -23.84 -0.07 9.91
CA ARG A 133 -24.64 -1.17 10.52
C ARG A 133 -25.17 -2.14 9.47
N ALA A 134 -25.65 -1.64 8.34
CA ALA A 134 -26.17 -2.48 7.27
C ALA A 134 -25.10 -3.35 6.60
N ALA A 135 -23.86 -2.84 6.48
CA ALA A 135 -22.74 -3.59 5.93
C ALA A 135 -22.20 -4.67 6.89
N GLY A 136 -22.24 -4.41 8.20
CA GLY A 136 -21.89 -5.37 9.24
C GLY A 136 -20.38 -5.65 9.42
N TYR A 137 -19.51 -4.90 8.74
CA TYR A 137 -18.05 -5.13 8.82
C TYR A 137 -17.41 -4.47 10.05
N PHE A 138 -17.99 -3.37 10.52
CA PHE A 138 -17.40 -2.53 11.55
C PHE A 138 -18.39 -2.20 12.65
N ASN A 139 -17.88 -1.91 13.84
CA ASN A 139 -18.68 -1.38 14.93
C ASN A 139 -19.06 0.09 14.65
N ALA A 140 -20.34 0.37 14.45
CA ALA A 140 -20.84 1.68 14.05
C ALA A 140 -20.51 2.79 15.06
N ASP A 141 -20.54 2.49 16.36
CA ASP A 141 -20.26 3.47 17.42
C ASP A 141 -18.76 3.87 17.41
N PHE A 142 -17.88 2.93 17.08
CA PHE A 142 -16.44 3.24 16.87
C PHE A 142 -16.23 4.09 15.64
N VAL A 143 -16.88 3.73 14.53
CA VAL A 143 -16.76 4.49 13.27
C VAL A 143 -17.30 5.90 13.45
N ALA A 144 -18.44 6.10 14.10
CA ALA A 144 -19.00 7.41 14.36
C ALA A 144 -18.04 8.31 15.18
N ARG A 145 -17.42 7.76 16.22
CA ARG A 145 -16.41 8.50 17.01
C ARG A 145 -15.17 8.85 16.19
N LEU A 146 -14.70 7.92 15.37
CA LEU A 146 -13.55 8.15 14.48
C LEU A 146 -13.89 9.23 13.45
N PHE A 147 -15.06 9.16 12.83
CA PHE A 147 -15.54 10.15 11.88
C PHE A 147 -15.56 11.56 12.46
N GLU A 148 -16.18 11.73 13.64
CA GLU A 148 -16.23 13.03 14.33
C GLU A 148 -14.83 13.52 14.76
N LYS A 149 -13.93 12.62 15.11
CA LYS A 149 -12.54 12.97 15.40
C LYS A 149 -11.82 13.51 14.19
N CYS A 150 -12.01 12.86 13.01
CA CYS A 150 -11.44 13.29 11.75
C CYS A 150 -12.05 14.63 11.28
N ARG A 151 -13.38 14.75 11.31
CA ARG A 151 -14.11 15.97 10.96
C ARG A 151 -13.65 17.19 11.76
N ALA A 152 -13.40 16.98 13.04
CA ALA A 152 -12.91 18.04 13.94
C ALA A 152 -11.40 18.35 13.79
N GLY A 153 -10.69 17.73 12.81
CA GLY A 153 -9.26 17.93 12.63
C GLY A 153 -8.38 17.38 13.76
N ARG A 154 -8.93 16.51 14.60
CA ARG A 154 -8.23 15.94 15.78
C ARG A 154 -7.54 14.60 15.51
N ALA A 155 -7.69 14.05 14.31
CA ALA A 155 -7.04 12.81 13.89
C ALA A 155 -5.61 13.10 13.40
N THR A 156 -4.72 13.44 14.31
CA THR A 156 -3.31 13.77 14.00
C THR A 156 -2.39 12.55 13.98
N GLY A 157 -2.86 11.43 14.50
CA GLY A 157 -2.10 10.18 14.59
C GLY A 157 -2.23 9.31 13.34
N PHE A 158 -1.19 8.52 13.06
CA PHE A 158 -1.17 7.57 11.95
C PHE A 158 -2.29 6.52 12.04
N ALA A 159 -2.55 5.99 13.24
CA ALA A 159 -3.56 4.96 13.46
C ALA A 159 -4.99 5.44 13.13
N ASP A 160 -5.35 6.67 13.54
CA ASP A 160 -6.67 7.23 13.25
C ASP A 160 -6.87 7.42 11.74
N ASN A 161 -5.86 7.96 11.07
CA ASN A 161 -5.90 8.20 9.63
C ASN A 161 -6.00 6.89 8.85
N GLN A 162 -5.22 5.88 9.21
CA GLN A 162 -5.31 4.56 8.59
C GLN A 162 -6.67 3.89 8.84
N ALA A 163 -7.18 3.97 10.06
CA ALA A 163 -8.47 3.40 10.40
C ALA A 163 -9.60 4.06 9.58
N PHE A 164 -9.59 5.39 9.46
CA PHE A 164 -10.57 6.13 8.65
C PHE A 164 -10.52 5.70 7.19
N VAL A 165 -9.34 5.74 6.57
CA VAL A 165 -9.16 5.34 5.16
C VAL A 165 -9.50 3.86 4.96
N GLY A 166 -9.15 3.00 5.93
CA GLY A 166 -9.47 1.57 5.90
C GLY A 166 -10.97 1.31 5.89
N VAL A 167 -11.73 1.98 6.77
CA VAL A 167 -13.20 1.87 6.80
C VAL A 167 -13.81 2.40 5.50
N LEU A 168 -13.44 3.62 5.08
CA LEU A 168 -13.98 4.25 3.89
C LEU A 168 -13.72 3.41 2.63
N SER A 169 -12.49 2.93 2.43
CA SER A 169 -12.13 2.11 1.28
C SER A 169 -12.88 0.77 1.26
N THR A 170 -13.08 0.14 2.42
CA THR A 170 -13.88 -1.09 2.52
C THR A 170 -15.33 -0.84 2.11
N MET A 171 -15.93 0.27 2.58
CA MET A 171 -17.30 0.62 2.24
C MET A 171 -17.45 0.98 0.76
N LEU A 172 -16.45 1.62 0.14
CA LEU A 172 -16.41 1.89 -1.30
C LEU A 172 -16.36 0.60 -2.13
N VAL A 173 -15.52 -0.35 -1.71
CA VAL A 173 -15.44 -1.66 -2.38
C VAL A 173 -16.75 -2.42 -2.27
N ASP A 174 -17.34 -2.48 -1.07
CA ASP A 174 -18.64 -3.13 -0.85
C ASP A 174 -19.73 -2.51 -1.75
N GLN A 175 -19.81 -1.19 -1.80
CA GLN A 175 -20.75 -0.49 -2.67
C GLN A 175 -20.51 -0.84 -4.15
N SER A 176 -19.27 -0.75 -4.62
CA SER A 176 -18.92 -1.03 -6.02
C SER A 176 -19.31 -2.47 -6.42
N LEU A 177 -19.04 -3.45 -5.56
CA LEU A 177 -19.39 -4.84 -5.81
C LEU A 177 -20.91 -5.06 -5.84
N ARG A 178 -21.66 -4.42 -4.94
CA ARG A 178 -23.13 -4.51 -4.91
C ARG A 178 -23.77 -3.85 -6.13
N ASP A 179 -23.23 -2.73 -6.57
CA ASP A 179 -23.76 -2.01 -7.73
C ASP A 179 -23.46 -2.78 -9.02
N THR A 180 -22.26 -3.35 -9.15
CA THR A 180 -21.91 -4.24 -10.28
C THR A 180 -22.81 -5.49 -10.32
N ALA A 181 -23.12 -6.07 -9.15
CA ALA A 181 -24.00 -7.25 -9.08
C ALA A 181 -25.45 -6.96 -9.49
N LYS A 182 -25.89 -5.70 -9.39
CA LYS A 182 -27.23 -5.26 -9.82
C LYS A 182 -27.32 -4.93 -11.30
N THR A 183 -26.17 -4.66 -11.95
CA THR A 183 -26.12 -4.34 -13.38
C THR A 183 -25.96 -5.66 -14.17
N PRO A 184 -26.94 -6.06 -14.98
CA PRO A 184 -26.79 -7.24 -15.84
C PRO A 184 -25.57 -7.06 -16.75
N PRO A 185 -24.81 -8.12 -17.04
CA PRO A 185 -23.72 -8.03 -18.00
C PRO A 185 -24.28 -7.53 -19.35
N GLU A 186 -23.61 -6.52 -19.89
CA GLU A 186 -23.94 -6.01 -21.23
C GLU A 186 -23.86 -7.19 -22.21
N PRO A 187 -24.94 -7.42 -23.05
CA PRO A 187 -24.90 -8.54 -23.95
C PRO A 187 -23.69 -8.42 -24.88
N ALA A 188 -22.90 -9.47 -24.94
CA ALA A 188 -21.74 -9.52 -25.83
C ALA A 188 -22.21 -9.12 -27.22
N VAL A 189 -21.66 -8.04 -27.76
CA VAL A 189 -21.95 -7.60 -29.13
C VAL A 189 -21.56 -8.78 -30.02
N ALA A 190 -22.58 -9.48 -30.57
CA ALA A 190 -22.35 -10.54 -31.50
C ALA A 190 -21.60 -9.91 -32.68
N GLY A 191 -20.35 -10.29 -32.84
CA GLY A 191 -19.50 -9.78 -33.90
C GLY A 191 -20.24 -9.96 -35.25
N ALA A 192 -20.49 -8.84 -35.91
CA ALA A 192 -20.93 -8.84 -37.29
C ALA A 192 -19.81 -9.50 -38.12
N GLY A 193 -19.98 -10.78 -38.40
CA GLY A 193 -19.17 -11.47 -39.39
C GLY A 193 -19.49 -10.90 -40.77
N THR A 194 -18.49 -10.42 -41.43
CA THR A 194 -18.39 -10.34 -42.89
C THR A 194 -17.01 -10.78 -43.31
#